data_e2ffcf1c067a2886929d842ead4f09df
#
_entry.id   e2ffcf1c067a2886929d842ead4f09df
#
_cell.length_a   1.000
_cell.length_b   1.000
_cell.length_c   1.000
_cell.angle_alpha   90.00
_cell.angle_beta   90.00
_cell.angle_gamma   90.00
#
_symmetry.space_group_name_H-M   'P 1'
#
loop_
_entity.id
_entity.type
_entity.pdbx_description
1 polymer ?
#
loop_
_entity_poly.entity_id
_entity_poly.type
_entity_poly.pdbx_seq_one_letter_code
_entity_poly.pdbx_strand_id
1 'polypeptide(L)'
;YLEHPYPAFRGLNLTFRVRQCIALHRSRFDDPLGDEFDRSLQPPLEGQVVDRADEIAYTSADLDDSLAAGWLTPDQLAGLDLWRRAMETAERLAPDARAIHKQLRACKAVLSLLADDLIATTGENVRKSGARSLEDVLHAPAGLVCFSEQMAAALREMQDYLLHNVYLCPAARKKDRQGRAMIRKLFNAYKSDPDLLPARYRSRTTDT
;
A
#
# COMPACT_ATOMS: atom_id res chain seq x y z
N TYR A 1 -2.67 -21.26 -0.05
CA TYR A 1 -2.09 -20.77 -1.30
C TYR A 1 -0.58 -20.97 -1.36
N LEU A 2 0.13 -20.62 -0.30
CA LEU A 2 1.59 -20.77 -0.20
C LEU A 2 2.06 -22.22 0.02
N GLU A 3 1.17 -23.15 0.26
CA GLU A 3 1.49 -24.55 0.59
C GLU A 3 1.65 -25.48 -0.62
N HIS A 4 1.21 -25.07 -1.80
CA HIS A 4 1.09 -25.99 -2.95
C HIS A 4 1.80 -25.57 -4.25
N PRO A 5 2.55 -24.46 -4.35
CA PRO A 5 3.19 -24.10 -5.61
C PRO A 5 4.38 -24.98 -5.96
N TYR A 6 4.96 -25.71 -4.98
CA TYR A 6 6.14 -26.55 -5.18
C TYR A 6 5.88 -27.98 -4.71
N PRO A 7 6.12 -29.01 -5.56
CA PRO A 7 5.91 -30.41 -5.18
C PRO A 7 6.87 -30.91 -4.09
N ALA A 8 8.08 -30.35 -4.01
CA ALA A 8 9.14 -30.86 -3.14
C ALA A 8 9.03 -30.38 -1.69
N PHE A 9 8.28 -29.32 -1.42
CA PHE A 9 8.13 -28.75 -0.07
C PHE A 9 6.84 -27.92 0.03
N ARG A 10 6.35 -27.76 1.25
CA ARG A 10 5.19 -26.90 1.52
C ARG A 10 5.64 -25.45 1.65
N GLY A 11 4.85 -24.54 1.08
CA GLY A 11 5.08 -23.11 1.15
C GLY A 11 6.18 -22.61 0.21
N LEU A 12 6.62 -21.39 0.41
CA LEU A 12 7.60 -20.70 -0.45
C LEU A 12 9.05 -20.83 0.05
N ASN A 13 9.32 -21.55 1.13
CA ASN A 13 10.65 -21.67 1.76
C ASN A 13 11.32 -20.29 1.99
N LEU A 14 10.56 -19.35 2.53
CA LEU A 14 11.02 -17.98 2.78
C LEU A 14 12.02 -17.95 3.94
N THR A 15 13.01 -17.09 3.83
CA THR A 15 13.94 -16.84 4.95
C THR A 15 13.20 -16.22 6.13
N PHE A 16 13.77 -16.36 7.33
CA PHE A 16 13.22 -15.75 8.56
C PHE A 16 12.95 -14.24 8.37
N ARG A 17 13.90 -13.50 7.77
CA ARG A 17 13.77 -12.04 7.58
C ARG A 17 12.67 -11.67 6.59
N VAL A 18 12.50 -12.42 5.52
CA VAL A 18 11.39 -12.19 4.58
C VAL A 18 10.04 -12.46 5.26
N ARG A 19 9.93 -13.55 6.03
CA ARG A 19 8.71 -13.83 6.81
C ARG A 19 8.44 -12.73 7.85
N GLN A 20 9.48 -12.25 8.52
CA GLN A 20 9.39 -11.12 9.45
C GLN A 20 8.86 -9.86 8.77
N CYS A 21 9.42 -9.48 7.61
CA CYS A 21 8.95 -8.32 6.86
C CYS A 21 7.47 -8.43 6.47
N ILE A 22 7.03 -9.63 6.04
CA ILE A 22 5.62 -9.87 5.68
C ILE A 22 4.71 -9.80 6.91
N ALA A 23 5.11 -10.44 8.01
CA ALA A 23 4.28 -10.52 9.22
C ALA A 23 4.20 -9.19 9.98
N LEU A 24 5.27 -8.41 9.96
CA LEU A 24 5.36 -7.10 10.61
C LEU A 24 5.13 -5.93 9.66
N HIS A 25 4.65 -6.20 8.44
CA HIS A 25 4.25 -5.14 7.51
C HIS A 25 3.29 -4.17 8.19
N ARG A 26 3.60 -2.89 8.10
CA ARG A 26 2.83 -1.82 8.74
C ARG A 26 2.36 -0.84 7.69
N SER A 27 1.05 -0.73 7.59
CA SER A 27 0.44 0.38 6.88
C SER A 27 -0.49 1.15 7.82
N ARG A 28 -1.03 2.24 7.36
CA ARG A 28 -2.05 2.99 8.10
C ARG A 28 -3.31 2.14 8.38
N PHE A 29 -3.54 1.11 7.60
CA PHE A 29 -4.78 0.32 7.58
C PHE A 29 -4.59 -1.11 8.07
N ASP A 30 -3.35 -1.57 8.23
CA ASP A 30 -3.03 -2.94 8.58
C ASP A 30 -2.23 -3.01 9.87
N ASP A 31 -2.63 -3.92 10.75
CA ASP A 31 -1.89 -4.25 11.95
C ASP A 31 -0.95 -5.44 11.69
N PRO A 32 0.26 -5.42 12.28
CA PRO A 32 1.18 -6.54 12.18
C PRO A 32 0.58 -7.85 12.71
N LEU A 33 0.79 -8.92 11.96
CA LEU A 33 0.31 -10.27 12.30
C LEU A 33 1.42 -11.11 12.96
N GLY A 34 1.01 -11.94 13.95
CA GLY A 34 1.83 -13.00 14.50
C GLY A 34 2.70 -12.59 15.71
N ASP A 35 2.77 -13.50 16.68
CA ASP A 35 3.59 -13.36 17.89
C ASP A 35 4.97 -14.01 17.74
N GLU A 36 5.28 -14.57 16.56
CA GLU A 36 6.56 -15.23 16.24
C GLU A 36 7.74 -14.24 16.21
N PHE A 37 7.46 -12.96 15.93
CA PHE A 37 8.50 -11.95 15.70
C PHE A 37 8.50 -10.90 16.82
N ASP A 38 9.71 -10.48 17.21
CA ASP A 38 9.89 -9.42 18.18
C ASP A 38 9.47 -8.06 17.61
N ARG A 39 8.38 -7.52 18.12
CA ARG A 39 7.79 -6.24 17.71
C ARG A 39 8.53 -5.01 18.25
N SER A 40 9.47 -5.20 19.18
CA SER A 40 10.31 -4.12 19.70
C SER A 40 11.43 -3.73 18.73
N LEU A 41 11.77 -4.63 17.80
CA LEU A 41 12.77 -4.39 16.78
C LEU A 41 12.17 -3.70 15.55
N GLN A 42 12.99 -2.90 14.89
CA GLN A 42 12.62 -2.37 13.56
C GLN A 42 12.74 -3.48 12.51
N PRO A 43 11.92 -3.44 11.44
CA PRO A 43 12.15 -4.30 10.28
C PRO A 43 13.50 -3.99 9.62
N PRO A 44 14.09 -4.93 8.86
CA PRO A 44 15.21 -4.63 7.94
C PRO A 44 14.87 -3.47 7.01
N LEU A 45 15.87 -2.75 6.50
CA LEU A 45 15.65 -1.61 5.60
C LEU A 45 14.77 -1.97 4.40
N GLU A 46 14.96 -3.16 3.85
CA GLU A 46 14.18 -3.67 2.72
C GLU A 46 12.68 -3.78 3.09
N GLY A 47 12.36 -4.25 4.28
CA GLY A 47 10.99 -4.30 4.78
C GLY A 47 10.39 -2.91 4.94
N GLN A 48 11.14 -1.98 5.55
CA GLN A 48 10.72 -0.59 5.70
C GLN A 48 10.50 0.10 4.33
N VAL A 49 11.37 -0.19 3.33
CA VAL A 49 11.20 0.33 1.96
C VAL A 49 9.92 -0.20 1.33
N VAL A 50 9.64 -1.50 1.48
CA VAL A 50 8.41 -2.12 0.94
C VAL A 50 7.16 -1.48 1.54
N ASP A 51 7.13 -1.23 2.86
CA ASP A 51 6.02 -0.57 3.54
C ASP A 51 5.73 0.83 2.94
N ARG A 52 6.79 1.62 2.69
CA ARG A 52 6.63 2.95 2.09
C ARG A 52 6.32 2.90 0.60
N ALA A 53 6.89 1.96 -0.13
CA ALA A 53 6.59 1.77 -1.55
C ALA A 53 5.13 1.37 -1.79
N ASP A 54 4.58 0.51 -0.93
CA ASP A 54 3.16 0.16 -0.94
C ASP A 54 2.29 1.39 -0.66
N GLU A 55 2.64 2.19 0.35
CA GLU A 55 1.95 3.44 0.69
C GLU A 55 1.92 4.45 -0.47
N ILE A 56 3.04 4.62 -1.18
CA ILE A 56 3.14 5.45 -2.38
C ILE A 56 2.26 4.88 -3.50
N ALA A 57 2.36 3.58 -3.73
CA ALA A 57 1.69 2.91 -4.84
C ALA A 57 0.17 2.98 -4.70
N TYR A 58 -0.39 2.57 -3.54
CA TYR A 58 -1.84 2.60 -3.38
C TYR A 58 -2.39 4.05 -3.37
N THR A 59 -1.70 5.01 -2.73
CA THR A 59 -2.17 6.40 -2.73
C THR A 59 -2.23 6.98 -4.14
N SER A 60 -1.19 6.72 -4.94
CA SER A 60 -1.10 7.22 -6.33
C SER A 60 -2.11 6.54 -7.26
N ALA A 61 -2.29 5.21 -7.14
CA ALA A 61 -3.21 4.45 -7.93
C ALA A 61 -4.67 4.81 -7.62
N ASP A 62 -5.02 4.88 -6.34
CA ASP A 62 -6.40 5.20 -5.91
C ASP A 62 -6.81 6.63 -6.28
N LEU A 63 -5.85 7.56 -6.28
CA LEU A 63 -6.08 8.92 -6.77
C LEU A 63 -6.38 8.91 -8.27
N ASP A 64 -5.56 8.22 -9.08
CA ASP A 64 -5.74 8.13 -10.54
C ASP A 64 -7.06 7.44 -10.89
N ASP A 65 -7.35 6.29 -10.27
CA ASP A 65 -8.58 5.54 -10.45
C ASP A 65 -9.82 6.35 -10.05
N SER A 66 -9.75 7.11 -8.97
CA SER A 66 -10.87 7.94 -8.51
C SER A 66 -11.18 9.08 -9.46
N LEU A 67 -10.16 9.70 -10.03
CA LEU A 67 -10.29 10.73 -11.07
C LEU A 67 -10.80 10.12 -12.39
N ALA A 68 -10.25 8.98 -12.81
CA ALA A 68 -10.66 8.28 -14.02
C ALA A 68 -12.12 7.79 -13.95
N ALA A 69 -12.57 7.35 -12.79
CA ALA A 69 -13.93 6.91 -12.54
C ALA A 69 -14.92 8.08 -12.33
N GLY A 70 -14.46 9.32 -12.28
CA GLY A 70 -15.27 10.50 -12.02
C GLY A 70 -15.81 10.57 -10.58
N TRP A 71 -15.19 9.87 -9.63
CA TRP A 71 -15.54 9.95 -8.21
C TRP A 71 -14.97 11.21 -7.58
N LEU A 72 -13.85 11.68 -8.09
CA LEU A 72 -13.21 12.95 -7.75
C LEU A 72 -13.02 13.82 -8.98
N THR A 73 -12.89 15.11 -8.76
CA THR A 73 -12.51 16.10 -9.78
C THR A 73 -11.24 16.83 -9.37
N PRO A 74 -10.45 17.35 -10.31
CA PRO A 74 -9.26 18.15 -10.00
C PRO A 74 -9.55 19.35 -9.09
N ASP A 75 -10.70 19.99 -9.25
CA ASP A 75 -11.09 21.15 -8.45
C ASP A 75 -11.30 20.80 -6.97
N GLN A 76 -11.82 19.60 -6.69
CA GLN A 76 -11.98 19.10 -5.33
C GLN A 76 -10.63 18.83 -4.64
N LEU A 77 -9.57 18.55 -5.40
CA LEU A 77 -8.24 18.28 -4.90
C LEU A 77 -7.36 19.55 -4.80
N ALA A 78 -7.80 20.67 -5.36
CA ALA A 78 -7.00 21.89 -5.50
C ALA A 78 -6.47 22.46 -4.16
N GLY A 79 -7.18 22.18 -3.05
CA GLY A 79 -6.77 22.58 -1.71
C GLY A 79 -5.68 21.72 -1.08
N LEU A 80 -5.39 20.51 -1.62
CA LEU A 80 -4.43 19.57 -1.05
C LEU A 80 -3.00 19.92 -1.51
N ASP A 81 -2.07 20.03 -0.56
CA ASP A 81 -0.70 20.46 -0.85
C ASP A 81 0.01 19.53 -1.85
N LEU A 82 -0.10 18.22 -1.67
CA LEU A 82 0.51 17.24 -2.56
C LEU A 82 -0.03 17.33 -4.00
N TRP A 83 -1.35 17.52 -4.14
CA TRP A 83 -1.96 17.69 -5.46
C TRP A 83 -1.52 19.00 -6.14
N ARG A 84 -1.48 20.09 -5.40
CA ARG A 84 -1.03 21.40 -5.91
C ARG A 84 0.39 21.32 -6.46
N ARG A 85 1.33 20.74 -5.70
CA ARG A 85 2.73 20.51 -6.15
C ARG A 85 2.80 19.61 -7.39
N ALA A 86 1.97 18.59 -7.44
CA ALA A 86 1.89 17.69 -8.59
C ALA A 86 1.37 18.40 -9.84
N MET A 87 0.34 19.24 -9.71
CA MET A 87 -0.16 20.07 -10.80
C MET A 87 0.85 21.13 -11.27
N GLU A 88 1.55 21.80 -10.37
CA GLU A 88 2.65 22.70 -10.70
C GLU A 88 3.77 22.00 -11.48
N THR A 89 4.08 20.76 -11.11
CA THR A 89 5.05 19.92 -11.82
C THR A 89 4.55 19.55 -13.22
N ALA A 90 3.29 19.15 -13.33
CA ALA A 90 2.66 18.82 -14.63
C ALA A 90 2.60 20.04 -15.57
N GLU A 91 2.27 21.21 -15.03
CA GLU A 91 2.24 22.47 -15.78
C GLU A 91 3.62 22.86 -16.30
N ARG A 92 4.64 22.77 -15.46
CA ARG A 92 6.03 23.07 -15.84
C ARG A 92 6.56 22.13 -16.93
N LEU A 93 6.20 20.84 -16.87
CA LEU A 93 6.69 19.82 -17.81
C LEU A 93 5.93 19.84 -19.14
N ALA A 94 4.70 20.33 -19.15
CA ALA A 94 3.86 20.35 -20.35
C ALA A 94 2.87 21.53 -20.31
N PRO A 95 3.37 22.79 -20.44
CA PRO A 95 2.53 23.99 -20.33
C PRO A 95 1.40 24.01 -21.35
N ASP A 96 1.64 23.57 -22.58
CA ASP A 96 0.68 23.58 -23.69
C ASP A 96 -0.23 22.34 -23.75
N ALA A 97 -0.10 21.41 -22.79
CA ALA A 97 -0.92 20.21 -22.78
C ALA A 97 -2.38 20.52 -22.38
N ARG A 98 -3.32 19.76 -22.96
CA ARG A 98 -4.73 19.83 -22.56
C ARG A 98 -4.89 19.46 -21.08
N ALA A 99 -5.92 20.01 -20.42
CA ALA A 99 -6.18 19.81 -18.98
C ALA A 99 -6.16 18.33 -18.56
N ILE A 100 -6.78 17.44 -19.35
CA ILE A 100 -6.78 16.00 -19.07
C ILE A 100 -5.38 15.39 -19.08
N HIS A 101 -4.50 15.84 -19.96
CA HIS A 101 -3.12 15.36 -19.99
C HIS A 101 -2.29 15.90 -18.80
N LYS A 102 -2.56 17.14 -18.36
CA LYS A 102 -1.95 17.71 -17.16
C LYS A 102 -2.40 16.95 -15.91
N GLN A 103 -3.68 16.60 -15.82
CA GLN A 103 -4.21 15.75 -14.74
C GLN A 103 -3.51 14.39 -14.67
N LEU A 104 -3.40 13.67 -15.79
CA LEU A 104 -2.69 12.38 -15.84
C LEU A 104 -1.20 12.50 -15.48
N ARG A 105 -0.56 13.60 -15.87
CA ARG A 105 0.82 13.90 -15.46
C ARG A 105 0.92 14.22 -13.98
N ALA A 106 -0.06 14.93 -13.42
CA ALA A 106 -0.10 15.22 -12.00
C ALA A 106 -0.22 13.95 -11.16
N CYS A 107 -1.07 12.98 -11.54
CA CYS A 107 -1.13 11.68 -10.88
C CYS A 107 0.25 10.98 -10.84
N LYS A 108 0.97 10.98 -11.96
CA LYS A 108 2.35 10.45 -12.02
C LYS A 108 3.33 11.29 -11.19
N ALA A 109 3.15 12.61 -11.15
CA ALA A 109 4.00 13.49 -10.37
C ALA A 109 3.83 13.28 -8.86
N VAL A 110 2.63 12.91 -8.37
CA VAL A 110 2.41 12.50 -6.98
C VAL A 110 3.35 11.37 -6.59
N LEU A 111 3.40 10.31 -7.38
CA LEU A 111 4.31 9.17 -7.15
C LEU A 111 5.78 9.62 -7.11
N SER A 112 6.20 10.42 -8.10
CA SER A 112 7.60 10.87 -8.18
C SER A 112 7.97 11.78 -7.00
N LEU A 113 7.11 12.72 -6.62
CA LEU A 113 7.36 13.63 -5.48
C LEU A 113 7.52 12.85 -4.17
N LEU A 114 6.67 11.85 -3.95
CA LEU A 114 6.76 10.99 -2.77
C LEU A 114 8.03 10.14 -2.80
N ALA A 115 8.36 9.52 -3.94
CA ALA A 115 9.55 8.69 -4.07
C ALA A 115 10.84 9.50 -3.88
N ASP A 116 10.94 10.67 -4.50
CA ASP A 116 12.11 11.54 -4.41
C ASP A 116 12.35 12.01 -2.97
N ASP A 117 11.28 12.45 -2.26
CA ASP A 117 11.38 12.84 -0.86
C ASP A 117 11.78 11.66 0.03
N LEU A 118 11.18 10.50 -0.17
CA LEU A 118 11.50 9.29 0.59
C LEU A 118 12.97 8.89 0.43
N ILE A 119 13.48 8.89 -0.80
CA ILE A 119 14.87 8.55 -1.10
C ILE A 119 15.82 9.54 -0.44
N ALA A 120 15.57 10.84 -0.60
CA ALA A 120 16.41 11.89 -0.04
C ALA A 120 16.45 11.83 1.50
N THR A 121 15.27 11.77 2.13
CA THR A 121 15.13 11.75 3.59
C THR A 121 15.71 10.47 4.19
N THR A 122 15.44 9.31 3.57
CA THR A 122 16.01 8.02 4.01
C THR A 122 17.53 8.05 3.93
N GLY A 123 18.10 8.55 2.83
CA GLY A 123 19.56 8.68 2.69
C GLY A 123 20.20 9.55 3.78
N GLU A 124 19.51 10.60 4.22
CA GLU A 124 19.96 11.42 5.35
C GLU A 124 19.85 10.67 6.69
N ASN A 125 18.74 9.98 6.93
CA ASN A 125 18.51 9.25 8.17
C ASN A 125 19.52 8.12 8.35
N VAL A 126 19.80 7.34 7.30
CA VAL A 126 20.82 6.29 7.34
C VAL A 126 22.20 6.88 7.65
N ARG A 127 22.56 8.01 7.04
CA ARG A 127 23.84 8.69 7.36
C ARG A 127 23.90 9.21 8.79
N LYS A 128 22.82 9.82 9.29
CA LYS A 128 22.74 10.35 10.64
C LYS A 128 22.71 9.27 11.72
N SER A 129 22.08 8.12 11.45
CA SER A 129 22.02 6.99 12.39
C SER A 129 23.39 6.34 12.62
N GLY A 130 24.31 6.45 11.68
CA GLY A 130 25.59 5.74 11.69
C GLY A 130 25.48 4.22 11.55
N ALA A 131 24.31 3.68 11.22
CA ALA A 131 24.08 2.25 11.04
C ALA A 131 25.00 1.68 9.94
N ARG A 132 25.69 0.58 10.26
CA ARG A 132 26.63 -0.09 9.36
C ARG A 132 26.33 -1.59 9.21
N SER A 133 25.38 -2.08 9.97
CA SER A 133 24.99 -3.49 9.96
C SER A 133 23.46 -3.62 10.04
N LEU A 134 22.96 -4.82 9.74
CA LEU A 134 21.55 -5.14 9.94
C LEU A 134 21.17 -4.95 11.44
N GLU A 135 22.04 -5.34 12.34
CA GLU A 135 21.79 -5.25 13.78
C GLU A 135 21.57 -3.79 14.23
N ASP A 136 22.35 -2.85 13.67
CA ASP A 136 22.16 -1.41 13.95
C ASP A 136 20.79 -0.93 13.49
N VAL A 137 20.32 -1.44 12.35
CA VAL A 137 18.99 -1.10 11.81
C VAL A 137 17.88 -1.67 12.67
N LEU A 138 18.01 -2.94 13.09
CA LEU A 138 16.99 -3.60 13.90
C LEU A 138 16.81 -2.93 15.27
N HIS A 139 17.88 -2.39 15.85
CA HIS A 139 17.89 -1.72 17.15
C HIS A 139 17.78 -0.18 17.04
N ALA A 140 17.55 0.36 15.84
CA ALA A 140 17.34 1.79 15.69
C ALA A 140 16.09 2.24 16.49
N PRO A 141 16.12 3.41 17.14
CA PRO A 141 15.02 3.91 17.97
C PRO A 141 13.75 4.19 17.16
N ALA A 142 13.89 4.37 15.84
CA ALA A 142 12.79 4.55 14.91
C ALA A 142 13.16 4.00 13.54
N GLY A 143 12.16 3.78 12.68
CA GLY A 143 12.38 3.40 11.30
C GLY A 143 13.20 4.45 10.56
N LEU A 144 14.17 4.00 9.78
CA LEU A 144 15.07 4.88 9.00
C LEU A 144 14.46 5.30 7.66
N VAL A 145 13.56 4.50 7.12
CA VAL A 145 12.86 4.77 5.86
C VAL A 145 11.59 5.57 6.15
N CYS A 146 11.66 6.87 5.97
CA CYS A 146 10.52 7.75 6.20
C CYS A 146 10.55 8.98 5.29
N PHE A 147 9.40 9.58 5.11
CA PHE A 147 9.27 10.88 4.45
C PHE A 147 9.76 12.01 5.35
N SER A 148 10.08 13.15 4.75
CA SER A 148 10.24 14.39 5.50
C SER A 148 8.93 14.74 6.24
N GLU A 149 9.02 15.51 7.33
CA GLU A 149 7.83 15.91 8.09
C GLU A 149 6.79 16.62 7.21
N GLN A 150 7.27 17.46 6.30
CA GLN A 150 6.40 18.19 5.37
C GLN A 150 5.69 17.23 4.38
N MET A 151 6.42 16.29 3.79
CA MET A 151 5.84 15.34 2.84
C MET A 151 4.92 14.35 3.55
N ALA A 152 5.28 13.89 4.74
CA ALA A 152 4.43 13.04 5.57
C ALA A 152 3.10 13.72 5.94
N ALA A 153 3.12 15.03 6.19
CA ALA A 153 1.90 15.80 6.45
C ALA A 153 1.03 15.90 5.18
N ALA A 154 1.62 16.23 4.04
CA ALA A 154 0.92 16.34 2.76
C ALA A 154 0.35 14.99 2.30
N LEU A 155 1.08 13.89 2.53
CA LEU A 155 0.60 12.54 2.23
C LEU A 155 -0.59 12.17 3.13
N ARG A 156 -0.50 12.42 4.43
CA ARG A 156 -1.62 12.17 5.36
C ARG A 156 -2.87 12.95 4.97
N GLU A 157 -2.72 14.23 4.62
CA GLU A 157 -3.84 15.05 4.13
C GLU A 157 -4.52 14.42 2.92
N MET A 158 -3.75 13.96 1.94
CA MET A 158 -4.25 13.28 0.74
C MET A 158 -4.95 11.97 1.11
N GLN A 159 -4.35 11.14 1.95
CA GLN A 159 -4.93 9.86 2.39
C GLN A 159 -6.22 10.06 3.19
N ASP A 160 -6.28 11.07 4.07
CA ASP A 160 -7.50 11.43 4.80
C ASP A 160 -8.60 11.87 3.84
N TYR A 161 -8.24 12.63 2.83
CA TYR A 161 -9.18 13.06 1.81
C TYR A 161 -9.75 11.87 1.01
N LEU A 162 -8.88 10.97 0.55
CA LEU A 162 -9.29 9.74 -0.15
C LEU A 162 -10.15 8.85 0.75
N LEU A 163 -9.79 8.69 2.02
CA LEU A 163 -10.55 7.90 2.99
C LEU A 163 -12.01 8.38 3.06
N HIS A 164 -12.22 9.67 3.24
CA HIS A 164 -13.56 10.21 3.46
C HIS A 164 -14.38 10.33 2.16
N ASN A 165 -13.75 10.73 1.07
CA ASN A 165 -14.44 11.06 -0.18
C ASN A 165 -14.52 9.89 -1.18
N VAL A 166 -13.64 8.90 -1.05
CA VAL A 166 -13.62 7.72 -1.93
C VAL A 166 -14.04 6.46 -1.17
N TYR A 167 -13.27 6.03 -0.16
CA TYR A 167 -13.50 4.72 0.49
C TYR A 167 -14.75 4.70 1.37
N LEU A 168 -15.01 5.77 2.09
CA LEU A 168 -16.17 5.88 2.99
C LEU A 168 -17.39 6.53 2.35
N CYS A 169 -17.35 6.89 1.07
CA CYS A 169 -18.50 7.47 0.40
C CYS A 169 -19.67 6.46 0.30
N PRO A 170 -20.93 6.94 0.23
CA PRO A 170 -22.10 6.05 0.22
C PRO A 170 -22.08 5.01 -0.91
N ALA A 171 -21.56 5.37 -2.09
CA ALA A 171 -21.45 4.48 -3.24
C ALA A 171 -20.47 3.32 -2.99
N ALA A 172 -19.27 3.63 -2.46
CA ALA A 172 -18.28 2.63 -2.09
C ALA A 172 -18.79 1.70 -0.99
N ARG A 173 -19.38 2.24 0.07
CA ARG A 173 -19.99 1.44 1.16
C ARG A 173 -21.12 0.53 0.67
N LYS A 174 -21.90 0.95 -0.31
CA LYS A 174 -22.94 0.09 -0.92
C LYS A 174 -22.31 -1.09 -1.66
N LYS A 175 -21.27 -0.83 -2.48
CA LYS A 175 -20.54 -1.88 -3.20
C LYS A 175 -19.85 -2.85 -2.24
N ASP A 176 -19.20 -2.35 -1.20
CA ASP A 176 -18.55 -3.18 -0.18
C ASP A 176 -19.56 -4.11 0.51
N ARG A 177 -20.72 -3.60 0.95
CA ARG A 177 -21.78 -4.44 1.54
C ARG A 177 -22.27 -5.52 0.58
N GLN A 178 -22.43 -5.19 -0.70
CA GLN A 178 -22.84 -6.16 -1.73
C GLN A 178 -21.76 -7.24 -1.94
N GLY A 179 -20.50 -6.83 -2.03
CA GLY A 179 -19.36 -7.74 -2.17
C GLY A 179 -19.24 -8.70 -0.99
N ARG A 180 -19.29 -8.18 0.25
CA ARG A 180 -19.27 -9.00 1.48
C ARG A 180 -20.44 -9.99 1.53
N ALA A 181 -21.64 -9.56 1.13
CA ALA A 181 -22.81 -10.45 1.08
C ALA A 181 -22.63 -11.56 0.04
N MET A 182 -22.06 -11.24 -1.12
CA MET A 182 -21.76 -12.23 -2.18
C MET A 182 -20.68 -13.23 -1.72
N ILE A 183 -19.56 -12.76 -1.16
CA ILE A 183 -18.49 -13.62 -0.63
C ILE A 183 -19.05 -14.58 0.42
N ARG A 184 -19.86 -14.06 1.37
CA ARG A 184 -20.49 -14.89 2.40
C ARG A 184 -21.42 -15.95 1.81
N LYS A 185 -22.22 -15.60 0.80
CA LYS A 185 -23.09 -16.57 0.10
C LYS A 185 -22.28 -17.65 -0.59
N LEU A 186 -21.22 -17.28 -1.31
CA LEU A 186 -20.33 -18.23 -1.99
C LEU A 186 -19.64 -19.15 -0.99
N PHE A 187 -19.07 -18.59 0.08
CA PHE A 187 -18.42 -19.38 1.13
C PHE A 187 -19.39 -20.38 1.77
N ASN A 188 -20.60 -19.93 2.13
CA ASN A 188 -21.61 -20.83 2.71
C ASN A 188 -22.07 -21.92 1.72
N ALA A 189 -22.23 -21.58 0.44
CA ALA A 189 -22.58 -22.56 -0.59
C ALA A 189 -21.50 -23.64 -0.72
N TYR A 190 -20.22 -23.27 -0.84
CA TYR A 190 -19.10 -24.21 -0.92
C TYR A 190 -18.90 -25.01 0.38
N LYS A 191 -19.17 -24.40 1.53
CA LYS A 191 -19.12 -25.10 2.82
C LYS A 191 -20.24 -26.15 2.95
N SER A 192 -21.45 -25.84 2.45
CA SER A 192 -22.59 -26.75 2.51
C SER A 192 -22.55 -27.85 1.44
N ASP A 193 -21.96 -27.55 0.30
CA ASP A 193 -21.82 -28.46 -0.82
C ASP A 193 -20.43 -28.28 -1.49
N PRO A 194 -19.42 -29.05 -1.03
CA PRO A 194 -18.07 -28.98 -1.60
C PRO A 194 -18.01 -29.42 -3.08
N ASP A 195 -19.00 -30.12 -3.59
CA ASP A 195 -19.06 -30.53 -5.00
C ASP A 195 -19.22 -29.36 -5.97
N LEU A 196 -19.69 -28.23 -5.48
CA LEU A 196 -19.72 -26.97 -6.23
C LEU A 196 -18.31 -26.38 -6.49
N LEU A 197 -17.27 -26.81 -5.74
CA LEU A 197 -15.90 -26.38 -5.97
C LEU A 197 -15.35 -26.99 -7.26
N PRO A 198 -14.51 -26.23 -8.02
CA PRO A 198 -13.74 -26.82 -9.12
C PRO A 198 -12.91 -28.02 -8.63
N ALA A 199 -12.79 -29.06 -9.48
CA ALA A 199 -12.16 -30.34 -9.13
C ALA A 199 -10.77 -30.17 -8.46
N ARG A 200 -9.96 -29.21 -8.90
CA ARG A 200 -8.64 -28.91 -8.33
C ARG A 200 -8.65 -28.46 -6.86
N TYR A 201 -9.79 -28.03 -6.33
CA TYR A 201 -9.94 -27.61 -4.94
C TYR A 201 -10.68 -28.64 -4.10
N ARG A 202 -11.56 -29.47 -4.70
CA ARG A 202 -12.29 -30.51 -3.98
C ARG A 202 -11.39 -31.53 -3.30
N SER A 203 -10.31 -31.95 -3.96
CA SER A 203 -9.34 -32.91 -3.39
C SER A 203 -8.66 -32.39 -2.11
N ARG A 204 -8.78 -31.09 -1.81
CA ARG A 204 -8.19 -30.48 -0.61
C ARG A 204 -9.17 -30.32 0.55
N THR A 205 -10.46 -30.60 0.34
CA THR A 205 -11.49 -30.49 1.39
C THR A 205 -11.67 -31.78 2.20
N THR A 206 -11.03 -32.88 1.79
CA THR A 206 -11.10 -34.17 2.44
C THR A 206 -10.00 -34.47 3.45
N ASP A 207 -9.03 -33.53 3.61
CA ASP A 207 -7.87 -33.70 4.50
C ASP A 207 -8.00 -32.95 5.85
N THR A 208 -9.23 -32.75 6.35
CA THR A 208 -9.48 -32.18 7.69
C THR A 208 -10.25 -33.11 8.59
#